data_ee4ad90cbd723e62deccc2f2072a94c5
#
_entry.id   ee4ad90cbd723e62deccc2f2072a94c5
#
_cell.length_a   1.000
_cell.length_b   1.000
_cell.length_c   1.000
_cell.angle_alpha   90.00
_cell.angle_beta   90.00
_cell.angle_gamma   90.00
#
_symmetry.space_group_name_H-M   'P 1'
#
loop_
_entity.id
_entity.type
_entity.pdbx_description
1 polymer ?
#
loop_
_entity_poly.entity_id
_entity_poly.type
_entity_poly.pdbx_seq_one_letter_code
_entity_poly.pdbx_strand_id
1 'polypeptide(L)'
;MNLHLITGGSGYVGSHIVKRLLELGEHVRIMDLWRDANLDPNVDFFNGDVTNPEDVIKALEGVDYVHHTAALVPLTKAGKNFERVNFNGTQIVIEKSIENKVKHISHISSSAIFGLPEIVPIDENTEYGPLEIYGRSKKKADDFVVDLIKQGKPVSTIRPRTIVGKERLGIFEILFEWIHDNANIFIIGNGDNLFQFIHIDDLVESSINACVMEKPGIFNVGAEEFGTLRDDLVSLIQHAKSRSKVIGLPVSLTITILRIMDILKLSPLGPWHYLTYHKPFYFDIEKTKKTLEWQPKYSNIEILTTAYDWYVKNMDDFKFSSGNKSGSMHRKPLKKGLLNLAKLISRLF
;
A
#
# COMPACT_ATOMS: atom_id res chain seq x y z
N MET A 1 -12.09 -6.27 -26.14
CA MET A 1 -11.71 -6.66 -24.76
C MET A 1 -10.25 -7.04 -24.77
N ASN A 2 -9.47 -6.51 -23.83
CA ASN A 2 -8.04 -6.84 -23.70
C ASN A 2 -7.86 -7.86 -22.58
N LEU A 3 -6.76 -8.63 -22.63
CA LEU A 3 -6.37 -9.50 -21.54
C LEU A 3 -5.33 -8.82 -20.64
N HIS A 4 -5.69 -8.62 -19.38
CA HIS A 4 -4.85 -8.03 -18.37
C HIS A 4 -4.24 -9.12 -17.48
N LEU A 5 -2.90 -9.14 -17.33
CA LEU A 5 -2.21 -9.97 -16.34
C LEU A 5 -1.99 -9.14 -15.06
N ILE A 6 -2.46 -9.67 -13.93
CA ILE A 6 -2.23 -9.08 -12.62
C ILE A 6 -1.32 -10.02 -11.81
N THR A 7 -0.04 -9.67 -11.68
CA THR A 7 0.85 -10.40 -10.78
C THR A 7 0.59 -9.98 -9.34
N GLY A 8 0.49 -10.93 -8.43
CA GLY A 8 0.04 -10.65 -7.06
C GLY A 8 -1.45 -10.34 -6.96
N GLY A 9 -2.26 -10.86 -7.90
CA GLY A 9 -3.69 -10.59 -8.00
C GLY A 9 -4.53 -11.08 -6.82
N SER A 10 -4.03 -12.01 -6.02
CA SER A 10 -4.64 -12.42 -4.75
C SER A 10 -4.27 -11.50 -3.58
N GLY A 11 -3.37 -10.54 -3.79
CA GLY A 11 -2.95 -9.53 -2.82
C GLY A 11 -3.97 -8.40 -2.64
N TYR A 12 -3.70 -7.48 -1.71
CA TYR A 12 -4.61 -6.37 -1.41
C TYR A 12 -4.85 -5.45 -2.62
N VAL A 13 -3.80 -4.91 -3.22
CA VAL A 13 -3.93 -4.02 -4.38
C VAL A 13 -4.38 -4.80 -5.63
N GLY A 14 -3.76 -5.95 -5.88
CA GLY A 14 -4.06 -6.76 -7.06
C GLY A 14 -5.53 -7.19 -7.14
N SER A 15 -6.14 -7.63 -6.04
CA SER A 15 -7.54 -8.05 -6.05
C SER A 15 -8.53 -6.91 -6.32
N HIS A 16 -8.20 -5.67 -5.91
CA HIS A 16 -9.02 -4.51 -6.25
C HIS A 16 -8.88 -4.13 -7.73
N ILE A 17 -7.67 -4.26 -8.32
CA ILE A 17 -7.47 -4.10 -9.77
C ILE A 17 -8.27 -5.16 -10.53
N VAL A 18 -8.18 -6.44 -10.12
CA VAL A 18 -8.96 -7.54 -10.71
C VAL A 18 -10.45 -7.22 -10.71
N LYS A 19 -10.99 -6.87 -9.54
CA LYS A 19 -12.41 -6.54 -9.39
C LYS A 19 -12.80 -5.40 -10.35
N ARG A 20 -12.02 -4.33 -10.37
CA ARG A 20 -12.33 -3.16 -11.20
C ARG A 20 -12.27 -3.44 -12.70
N LEU A 21 -11.29 -4.23 -13.16
CA LEU A 21 -11.20 -4.64 -14.57
C LEU A 21 -12.38 -5.52 -15.00
N LEU A 22 -12.82 -6.43 -14.12
CA LEU A 22 -14.03 -7.23 -14.38
C LEU A 22 -15.30 -6.36 -14.46
N GLU A 23 -15.43 -5.34 -13.61
CA GLU A 23 -16.52 -4.36 -13.69
C GLU A 23 -16.50 -3.54 -14.99
N LEU A 24 -15.31 -3.32 -15.56
CA LEU A 24 -15.12 -2.66 -16.86
C LEU A 24 -15.35 -3.62 -18.06
N GLY A 25 -15.58 -4.90 -17.81
CA GLY A 25 -15.80 -5.92 -18.83
C GLY A 25 -14.51 -6.42 -19.50
N GLU A 26 -13.35 -6.19 -18.90
CA GLU A 26 -12.07 -6.69 -19.42
C GLU A 26 -11.79 -8.13 -19.00
N HIS A 27 -10.94 -8.84 -19.77
CA HIS A 27 -10.46 -10.16 -19.40
C HIS A 27 -9.29 -10.06 -18.43
N VAL A 28 -9.28 -10.94 -17.43
CA VAL A 28 -8.28 -10.89 -16.36
C VAL A 28 -7.67 -12.26 -16.16
N ARG A 29 -6.32 -12.30 -16.18
CA ARG A 29 -5.50 -13.40 -15.67
C ARG A 29 -4.77 -12.97 -14.42
N ILE A 30 -4.80 -13.80 -13.39
CA ILE A 30 -4.04 -13.61 -12.16
C ILE A 30 -2.85 -14.55 -12.16
N MET A 31 -1.67 -14.01 -11.82
CA MET A 31 -0.50 -14.82 -11.46
C MET A 31 -0.17 -14.61 -10.00
N ASP A 32 -0.25 -15.66 -9.19
CA ASP A 32 0.07 -15.61 -7.76
C ASP A 32 0.50 -17.01 -7.26
N LEU A 33 1.14 -17.06 -6.09
CA LEU A 33 1.53 -18.30 -5.42
C LEU A 33 0.33 -19.06 -4.83
N TRP A 34 -0.80 -18.39 -4.63
CA TRP A 34 -2.01 -18.95 -4.04
C TRP A 34 -3.25 -18.20 -4.56
N ARG A 35 -4.36 -18.94 -4.68
CA ARG A 35 -5.65 -18.36 -5.08
C ARG A 35 -6.41 -17.86 -3.85
N ASP A 36 -6.83 -16.60 -3.83
CA ASP A 36 -7.74 -16.10 -2.80
C ASP A 36 -9.13 -16.77 -2.94
N ALA A 37 -9.68 -17.24 -1.83
CA ALA A 37 -10.96 -17.93 -1.83
C ALA A 37 -12.15 -17.03 -2.24
N ASN A 38 -11.97 -15.71 -2.14
CA ASN A 38 -12.98 -14.71 -2.49
C ASN A 38 -12.89 -14.22 -3.95
N LEU A 39 -11.91 -14.71 -4.71
CA LEU A 39 -11.82 -14.39 -6.13
C LEU A 39 -12.95 -15.05 -6.91
N ASP A 40 -13.46 -14.34 -7.93
CA ASP A 40 -14.42 -14.89 -8.87
C ASP A 40 -13.91 -16.25 -9.40
N PRO A 41 -14.69 -17.35 -9.31
CA PRO A 41 -14.25 -18.66 -9.76
C PRO A 41 -13.91 -18.70 -11.26
N ASN A 42 -14.48 -17.81 -12.07
CA ASN A 42 -14.27 -17.76 -13.52
C ASN A 42 -13.02 -16.97 -13.94
N VAL A 43 -12.33 -16.30 -13.01
CA VAL A 43 -11.07 -15.61 -13.32
C VAL A 43 -9.98 -16.63 -13.68
N ASP A 44 -9.30 -16.40 -14.80
CA ASP A 44 -8.13 -17.18 -15.20
C ASP A 44 -7.00 -17.02 -14.15
N PHE A 45 -6.68 -18.13 -13.49
CA PHE A 45 -5.69 -18.15 -12.41
C PHE A 45 -4.52 -19.05 -12.77
N PHE A 46 -3.35 -18.44 -12.86
CA PHE A 46 -2.07 -19.10 -13.06
C PHE A 46 -1.29 -19.16 -11.74
N ASN A 47 -1.05 -20.37 -11.23
CA ASN A 47 -0.19 -20.57 -10.06
C ASN A 47 1.27 -20.46 -10.47
N GLY A 48 1.98 -19.39 -10.06
CA GLY A 48 3.36 -19.15 -10.45
C GLY A 48 4.09 -18.17 -9.55
N ASP A 49 5.43 -18.24 -9.56
CA ASP A 49 6.34 -17.36 -8.81
C ASP A 49 6.94 -16.32 -9.77
N VAL A 50 6.75 -15.03 -9.47
CA VAL A 50 7.34 -13.91 -10.25
C VAL A 50 8.87 -13.95 -10.31
N THR A 51 9.51 -14.73 -9.45
CA THR A 51 10.97 -14.95 -9.46
C THR A 51 11.40 -16.12 -10.35
N ASN A 52 10.44 -16.82 -10.98
CA ASN A 52 10.68 -17.86 -11.96
C ASN A 52 10.35 -17.34 -13.38
N PRO A 53 11.36 -17.16 -14.26
CA PRO A 53 11.13 -16.65 -15.62
C PRO A 53 10.18 -17.52 -16.45
N GLU A 54 10.21 -18.85 -16.29
CA GLU A 54 9.34 -19.75 -17.05
C GLU A 54 7.86 -19.59 -16.69
N ASP A 55 7.57 -19.39 -15.39
CA ASP A 55 6.21 -19.12 -14.93
C ASP A 55 5.70 -17.79 -15.50
N VAL A 56 6.56 -16.76 -15.49
CA VAL A 56 6.22 -15.43 -16.05
C VAL A 56 5.95 -15.51 -17.53
N ILE A 57 6.78 -16.21 -18.31
CA ILE A 57 6.60 -16.39 -19.77
C ILE A 57 5.25 -17.05 -20.05
N LYS A 58 4.92 -18.14 -19.36
CA LYS A 58 3.64 -18.84 -19.53
C LYS A 58 2.44 -17.96 -19.15
N ALA A 59 2.56 -17.20 -18.06
CA ALA A 59 1.49 -16.29 -17.63
C ALA A 59 1.23 -15.17 -18.64
N LEU A 60 2.25 -14.77 -19.42
CA LEU A 60 2.17 -13.70 -20.42
C LEU A 60 1.55 -14.12 -21.75
N GLU A 61 1.25 -15.40 -21.99
CA GLU A 61 0.66 -15.84 -23.25
C GLU A 61 -0.66 -15.13 -23.57
N GLY A 62 -0.72 -14.38 -24.66
CA GLY A 62 -1.87 -13.64 -25.14
C GLY A 62 -2.22 -12.36 -24.31
N VAL A 63 -1.35 -11.91 -23.42
CA VAL A 63 -1.58 -10.74 -22.55
C VAL A 63 -1.34 -9.45 -23.32
N ASP A 64 -2.27 -8.51 -23.19
CA ASP A 64 -2.17 -7.15 -23.72
C ASP A 64 -1.53 -6.17 -22.73
N TYR A 65 -1.91 -6.24 -21.44
CA TYR A 65 -1.47 -5.32 -20.38
C TYR A 65 -1.04 -6.06 -19.12
N VAL A 66 -0.05 -5.51 -18.42
CA VAL A 66 0.44 -6.07 -17.16
C VAL A 66 0.30 -5.08 -16.02
N HIS A 67 -0.32 -5.51 -14.90
CA HIS A 67 -0.32 -4.79 -13.63
C HIS A 67 0.56 -5.56 -12.65
N HIS A 68 1.77 -5.04 -12.42
CA HIS A 68 2.73 -5.70 -11.53
C HIS A 68 2.55 -5.20 -10.09
N THR A 69 1.82 -5.98 -9.29
CA THR A 69 1.53 -5.69 -7.87
C THR A 69 2.18 -6.66 -6.89
N ALA A 70 2.78 -7.74 -7.39
CA ALA A 70 3.45 -8.75 -6.56
C ALA A 70 4.61 -8.14 -5.79
N ALA A 71 4.51 -8.10 -4.47
CA ALA A 71 5.55 -7.62 -3.60
C ALA A 71 5.39 -8.15 -2.17
N LEU A 72 6.51 -8.39 -1.49
CA LEU A 72 6.53 -8.55 -0.05
C LEU A 72 6.46 -7.18 0.63
N VAL A 73 5.68 -7.07 1.70
CA VAL A 73 5.42 -5.81 2.43
C VAL A 73 6.13 -5.80 3.79
N PRO A 74 6.37 -4.64 4.42
CA PRO A 74 7.16 -4.54 5.66
C PRO A 74 6.73 -5.51 6.77
N LEU A 75 5.41 -5.74 6.89
CA LEU A 75 4.84 -6.63 7.89
C LEU A 75 5.28 -8.10 7.76
N THR A 76 5.77 -8.51 6.59
CA THR A 76 6.26 -9.89 6.37
C THR A 76 7.58 -10.17 7.09
N LYS A 77 8.36 -9.13 7.44
CA LYS A 77 9.71 -9.24 8.02
C LYS A 77 10.62 -10.20 7.23
N ALA A 78 10.52 -10.16 5.89
CA ALA A 78 11.04 -11.18 4.98
C ALA A 78 12.58 -11.18 4.77
N GLY A 79 13.32 -10.25 5.38
CA GLY A 79 14.79 -10.21 5.30
C GLY A 79 15.29 -10.13 3.84
N LYS A 80 16.17 -11.05 3.46
CA LYS A 80 16.77 -11.11 2.10
C LYS A 80 15.73 -11.40 1.00
N ASN A 81 14.58 -11.97 1.32
CA ASN A 81 13.53 -12.23 0.35
C ASN A 81 12.90 -10.95 -0.20
N PHE A 82 13.02 -9.81 0.49
CA PHE A 82 12.60 -8.52 -0.08
C PHE A 82 13.31 -8.22 -1.40
N GLU A 83 14.62 -8.43 -1.49
CA GLU A 83 15.36 -8.20 -2.72
C GLU A 83 14.97 -9.20 -3.80
N ARG A 84 14.88 -10.50 -3.45
CA ARG A 84 14.51 -11.57 -4.39
C ARG A 84 13.15 -11.31 -5.04
N VAL A 85 12.14 -10.94 -4.26
CA VAL A 85 10.78 -10.78 -4.78
C VAL A 85 10.56 -9.37 -5.34
N ASN A 86 10.88 -8.32 -4.54
CA ASN A 86 10.52 -6.95 -4.88
C ASN A 86 11.42 -6.34 -5.95
N PHE A 87 12.67 -6.80 -6.10
CA PHE A 87 13.56 -6.33 -7.14
C PHE A 87 13.72 -7.35 -8.26
N ASN A 88 14.28 -8.55 -7.98
CA ASN A 88 14.53 -9.52 -9.06
C ASN A 88 13.22 -9.99 -9.72
N GLY A 89 12.15 -10.21 -8.92
CA GLY A 89 10.84 -10.56 -9.47
C GLY A 89 10.28 -9.43 -10.35
N THR A 90 10.40 -8.16 -9.93
CA THR A 90 10.00 -7.02 -10.76
C THR A 90 10.80 -6.97 -12.08
N GLN A 91 12.11 -7.16 -12.00
CA GLN A 91 12.97 -7.18 -13.19
C GLN A 91 12.53 -8.26 -14.18
N ILE A 92 12.34 -9.50 -13.72
CA ILE A 92 11.90 -10.62 -14.55
C ILE A 92 10.56 -10.32 -15.21
N VAL A 93 9.56 -9.88 -14.42
CA VAL A 93 8.21 -9.59 -14.94
C VAL A 93 8.27 -8.53 -16.03
N ILE A 94 8.98 -7.43 -15.80
CA ILE A 94 9.01 -6.31 -16.76
C ILE A 94 9.81 -6.67 -18.01
N GLU A 95 11.00 -7.30 -17.87
CA GLU A 95 11.80 -7.72 -19.02
C GLU A 95 11.02 -8.71 -19.90
N LYS A 96 10.40 -9.74 -19.30
CA LYS A 96 9.62 -10.73 -20.05
C LYS A 96 8.35 -10.12 -20.66
N SER A 97 7.73 -9.15 -20.02
CA SER A 97 6.59 -8.42 -20.60
C SER A 97 7.01 -7.60 -21.84
N ILE A 98 8.17 -6.92 -21.79
CA ILE A 98 8.71 -6.18 -22.94
C ILE A 98 9.08 -7.14 -24.08
N GLU A 99 9.76 -8.26 -23.76
CA GLU A 99 10.09 -9.30 -24.74
C GLU A 99 8.84 -9.88 -25.43
N ASN A 100 7.76 -10.07 -24.65
CA ASN A 100 6.45 -10.55 -25.14
C ASN A 100 5.63 -9.46 -25.86
N LYS A 101 6.15 -8.23 -25.96
CA LYS A 101 5.53 -7.08 -26.65
C LYS A 101 4.16 -6.71 -26.10
N VAL A 102 3.95 -6.79 -24.78
CA VAL A 102 2.74 -6.25 -24.17
C VAL A 102 2.61 -4.75 -24.46
N LYS A 103 1.40 -4.26 -24.59
CA LYS A 103 1.12 -2.85 -24.94
C LYS A 103 1.65 -1.90 -23.87
N HIS A 104 1.41 -2.22 -22.60
CA HIS A 104 1.90 -1.41 -21.47
C HIS A 104 1.98 -2.18 -20.15
N ILE A 105 2.84 -1.70 -19.24
CA ILE A 105 3.09 -2.29 -17.93
C ILE A 105 2.91 -1.20 -16.86
N SER A 106 2.05 -1.42 -15.87
CA SER A 106 1.93 -0.58 -14.67
C SER A 106 2.61 -1.29 -13.48
N HIS A 107 3.68 -0.71 -12.97
CA HIS A 107 4.40 -1.19 -11.78
C HIS A 107 3.95 -0.42 -10.53
N ILE A 108 3.54 -1.11 -9.48
CA ILE A 108 3.23 -0.48 -8.20
C ILE A 108 4.50 -0.39 -7.34
N SER A 109 5.01 0.84 -7.19
CA SER A 109 6.14 1.19 -6.34
C SER A 109 5.69 1.48 -4.90
N SER A 110 6.34 2.40 -4.19
CA SER A 110 6.02 2.76 -2.81
C SER A 110 6.60 4.11 -2.42
N SER A 111 5.91 4.87 -1.58
CA SER A 111 6.48 6.06 -0.93
C SER A 111 7.65 5.76 0.02
N ALA A 112 7.86 4.50 0.41
CA ALA A 112 8.98 4.09 1.26
C ALA A 112 10.37 4.30 0.62
N ILE A 113 10.44 4.52 -0.69
CA ILE A 113 11.68 4.85 -1.40
C ILE A 113 12.27 6.19 -0.99
N PHE A 114 11.44 7.15 -0.54
CA PHE A 114 11.86 8.49 -0.17
C PHE A 114 12.36 8.60 1.28
N GLY A 115 12.00 7.66 2.16
CA GLY A 115 12.41 7.67 3.56
C GLY A 115 11.91 8.88 4.32
N LEU A 116 12.82 9.81 4.67
CA LEU A 116 12.51 11.08 5.32
C LEU A 116 12.90 12.21 4.36
N PRO A 117 12.03 12.65 3.47
CA PRO A 117 12.32 13.73 2.54
C PRO A 117 12.56 15.04 3.31
N GLU A 118 13.56 15.80 2.88
CA GLU A 118 13.85 17.12 3.46
C GLU A 118 12.88 18.19 2.93
N ILE A 119 12.39 18.01 1.72
CA ILE A 119 11.51 18.95 1.03
C ILE A 119 10.18 18.26 0.72
N VAL A 120 9.09 18.97 0.94
CA VAL A 120 7.72 18.59 0.55
C VAL A 120 7.03 19.77 -0.13
N PRO A 121 6.13 19.57 -1.10
CA PRO A 121 5.66 18.28 -1.61
C PRO A 121 6.75 17.47 -2.30
N ILE A 122 6.62 16.13 -2.22
CA ILE A 122 7.49 15.20 -2.93
C ILE A 122 7.05 15.12 -4.38
N ASP A 123 7.99 15.34 -5.29
CA ASP A 123 7.82 15.19 -6.73
C ASP A 123 8.67 14.05 -7.31
N GLU A 124 8.72 13.93 -8.64
CA GLU A 124 9.53 12.92 -9.32
C GLU A 124 11.05 13.14 -9.23
N ASN A 125 11.50 14.35 -8.86
CA ASN A 125 12.91 14.74 -8.75
C ASN A 125 13.43 14.63 -7.30
N THR A 126 12.54 14.39 -6.34
CA THR A 126 12.90 14.26 -4.93
C THR A 126 13.85 13.08 -4.71
N GLU A 127 14.93 13.31 -3.98
CA GLU A 127 15.95 12.31 -3.69
C GLU A 127 15.39 11.13 -2.89
N TYR A 128 15.87 9.94 -3.21
CA TYR A 128 15.52 8.72 -2.50
C TYR A 128 16.39 8.49 -1.29
N GLY A 129 15.79 8.23 -0.15
CA GLY A 129 16.48 7.97 1.12
C GLY A 129 15.84 6.81 1.92
N PRO A 130 15.71 5.59 1.38
CA PRO A 130 14.99 4.50 2.04
C PRO A 130 15.60 4.12 3.37
N LEU A 131 14.77 4.05 4.43
CA LEU A 131 15.22 3.83 5.82
C LEU A 131 15.48 2.35 6.16
N GLU A 132 14.82 1.42 5.46
CA GLU A 132 14.81 0.01 5.79
C GLU A 132 14.97 -0.91 4.57
N ILE A 133 15.13 -2.22 4.79
CA ILE A 133 15.36 -3.21 3.73
C ILE A 133 14.23 -3.23 2.69
N TYR A 134 12.96 -3.11 3.12
CA TYR A 134 11.83 -3.02 2.21
C TYR A 134 11.93 -1.79 1.30
N GLY A 135 12.11 -0.61 1.88
CA GLY A 135 12.29 0.64 1.10
C GLY A 135 13.46 0.55 0.12
N ARG A 136 14.59 -0.04 0.54
CA ARG A 136 15.74 -0.28 -0.34
C ARG A 136 15.43 -1.22 -1.49
N SER A 137 14.68 -2.30 -1.24
CA SER A 137 14.27 -3.23 -2.31
C SER A 137 13.32 -2.58 -3.32
N LYS A 138 12.36 -1.78 -2.82
CA LYS A 138 11.45 -1.02 -3.69
C LYS A 138 12.17 0.08 -4.47
N LYS A 139 13.18 0.75 -3.84
CA LYS A 139 14.01 1.72 -4.55
C LYS A 139 14.76 1.08 -5.73
N LYS A 140 15.42 -0.07 -5.52
CA LYS A 140 16.11 -0.78 -6.61
C LYS A 140 15.16 -1.12 -7.77
N ALA A 141 13.96 -1.58 -7.48
CA ALA A 141 12.94 -1.85 -8.49
C ALA A 141 12.47 -0.57 -9.20
N ASP A 142 12.23 0.49 -8.43
CA ASP A 142 11.81 1.78 -8.98
C ASP A 142 12.88 2.41 -9.87
N ASP A 143 14.16 2.41 -9.45
CA ASP A 143 15.30 2.87 -10.24
C ASP A 143 15.38 2.12 -11.58
N PHE A 144 15.26 0.79 -11.57
CA PHE A 144 15.25 -0.04 -12.78
C PHE A 144 14.10 0.35 -13.71
N VAL A 145 12.89 0.54 -13.17
CA VAL A 145 11.72 0.94 -13.98
C VAL A 145 11.90 2.35 -14.55
N VAL A 146 12.41 3.30 -13.74
CA VAL A 146 12.70 4.67 -14.19
C VAL A 146 13.70 4.69 -15.33
N ASP A 147 14.73 3.85 -15.29
CA ASP A 147 15.70 3.75 -16.40
C ASP A 147 15.08 3.18 -17.68
N LEU A 148 14.14 2.25 -17.57
CA LEU A 148 13.37 1.76 -18.72
C LEU A 148 12.43 2.83 -19.30
N ILE A 149 11.78 3.64 -18.44
CA ILE A 149 10.98 4.79 -18.87
C ILE A 149 11.82 5.77 -19.69
N LYS A 150 13.04 6.13 -19.21
CA LYS A 150 13.98 7.00 -19.93
C LYS A 150 14.39 6.43 -21.29
N GLN A 151 14.42 5.10 -21.44
CA GLN A 151 14.69 4.40 -22.68
C GLN A 151 13.47 4.30 -23.61
N GLY A 152 12.32 4.89 -23.25
CA GLY A 152 11.09 4.86 -24.02
C GLY A 152 10.37 3.51 -24.02
N LYS A 153 10.61 2.66 -23.02
CA LYS A 153 9.90 1.38 -22.88
C LYS A 153 8.46 1.60 -22.40
N PRO A 154 7.51 0.71 -22.76
CA PRO A 154 6.09 0.84 -22.44
C PRO A 154 5.80 0.47 -20.96
N VAL A 155 6.36 1.23 -20.03
CA VAL A 155 6.22 0.98 -18.59
C VAL A 155 5.99 2.27 -17.83
N SER A 156 5.14 2.20 -16.80
CA SER A 156 4.93 3.27 -15.82
C SER A 156 5.17 2.76 -14.41
N THR A 157 5.62 3.65 -13.52
CA THR A 157 5.71 3.38 -12.09
C THR A 157 4.73 4.27 -11.33
N ILE A 158 3.84 3.64 -10.57
CA ILE A 158 2.88 4.30 -9.68
C ILE A 158 3.44 4.28 -8.27
N ARG A 159 3.61 5.43 -7.65
CA ARG A 159 4.15 5.60 -6.31
C ARG A 159 3.04 6.01 -5.34
N PRO A 160 2.39 5.07 -4.67
CA PRO A 160 1.31 5.40 -3.74
C PRO A 160 1.82 5.97 -2.42
N ARG A 161 1.05 6.92 -1.86
CA ARG A 161 1.09 7.24 -0.44
C ARG A 161 0.56 6.04 0.36
N THR A 162 0.52 6.16 1.68
CA THR A 162 -0.03 5.11 2.54
C THR A 162 -1.43 4.73 2.11
N ILE A 163 -1.60 3.50 1.63
CA ILE A 163 -2.86 3.02 1.07
C ILE A 163 -3.81 2.65 2.21
N VAL A 164 -5.00 3.19 2.18
CA VAL A 164 -6.09 2.89 3.12
C VAL A 164 -7.38 2.63 2.35
N GLY A 165 -8.32 1.89 2.93
CA GLY A 165 -9.61 1.58 2.32
C GLY A 165 -10.20 0.31 2.91
N LYS A 166 -11.28 -0.18 2.29
CA LYS A 166 -11.94 -1.43 2.69
C LYS A 166 -10.96 -2.58 2.69
N GLU A 167 -11.15 -3.54 3.59
CA GLU A 167 -10.29 -4.72 3.76
C GLU A 167 -8.84 -4.44 4.18
N ARG A 168 -8.49 -3.18 4.45
CA ARG A 168 -7.17 -2.80 4.94
C ARG A 168 -7.09 -2.95 6.45
N LEU A 169 -6.41 -3.99 6.90
CA LEU A 169 -6.11 -4.26 8.30
C LEU A 169 -4.68 -3.81 8.66
N GLY A 170 -3.98 -4.55 9.49
CA GLY A 170 -2.64 -4.22 9.94
C GLY A 170 -2.68 -3.11 10.99
N ILE A 171 -1.89 -2.05 10.81
CA ILE A 171 -1.84 -0.95 11.80
C ILE A 171 -3.15 -0.18 11.91
N PHE A 172 -3.95 -0.12 10.84
CA PHE A 172 -5.26 0.54 10.85
C PHE A 172 -6.29 -0.24 11.66
N GLU A 173 -6.19 -1.57 11.72
CA GLU A 173 -7.00 -2.38 12.64
C GLU A 173 -6.81 -1.94 14.09
N ILE A 174 -5.56 -1.66 14.51
CA ILE A 174 -5.26 -1.19 15.87
C ILE A 174 -5.93 0.16 16.11
N LEU A 175 -5.77 1.10 15.19
CA LEU A 175 -6.35 2.42 15.25
C LEU A 175 -7.88 2.34 15.37
N PHE A 176 -8.53 1.59 14.49
CA PHE A 176 -9.98 1.47 14.43
C PHE A 176 -10.55 0.77 15.66
N GLU A 177 -9.92 -0.30 16.12
CA GLU A 177 -10.31 -0.99 17.35
C GLU A 177 -10.20 -0.10 18.58
N TRP A 178 -9.13 0.69 18.69
CA TRP A 178 -8.96 1.59 19.84
C TRP A 178 -10.01 2.69 19.84
N ILE A 179 -10.31 3.28 18.70
CA ILE A 179 -11.37 4.28 18.56
C ILE A 179 -12.74 3.68 18.89
N HIS A 180 -13.06 2.50 18.33
CA HIS A 180 -14.31 1.79 18.61
C HIS A 180 -14.50 1.52 20.12
N ASP A 181 -13.43 1.14 20.79
CA ASP A 181 -13.43 0.80 22.23
C ASP A 181 -13.22 2.01 23.16
N ASN A 182 -13.27 3.23 22.65
CA ASN A 182 -13.05 4.47 23.39
C ASN A 182 -11.68 4.54 24.10
N ALA A 183 -10.65 3.92 23.53
CA ALA A 183 -9.29 4.04 24.00
C ALA A 183 -8.59 5.22 23.31
N ASN A 184 -7.72 5.93 24.05
CA ASN A 184 -7.03 7.09 23.51
C ASN A 184 -5.96 6.67 22.49
N ILE A 185 -5.75 7.51 21.48
CA ILE A 185 -4.79 7.29 20.39
C ILE A 185 -3.50 8.05 20.70
N PHE A 186 -2.40 7.30 20.84
CA PHE A 186 -1.07 7.90 21.00
C PHE A 186 -0.44 8.19 19.65
N ILE A 187 0.03 9.41 19.47
CA ILE A 187 0.81 9.83 18.30
C ILE A 187 2.19 10.35 18.72
N ILE A 188 3.16 10.26 17.82
CA ILE A 188 4.51 10.80 18.06
C ILE A 188 4.50 12.28 17.70
N GLY A 189 4.93 13.14 18.62
CA GLY A 189 4.82 14.61 18.48
C GLY A 189 3.37 15.10 18.64
N ASN A 190 3.10 16.30 18.16
CA ASN A 190 1.78 16.94 18.30
C ASN A 190 0.81 16.52 17.19
N GLY A 191 1.31 15.98 16.07
CA GLY A 191 0.51 15.63 14.91
C GLY A 191 0.16 16.80 14.00
N ASP A 192 0.86 17.94 14.13
CA ASP A 192 0.64 19.15 13.32
C ASP A 192 1.23 19.02 11.91
N ASN A 193 1.89 17.91 11.62
CA ASN A 193 2.46 17.63 10.31
C ASN A 193 1.39 17.23 9.30
N LEU A 194 1.47 17.81 8.10
CA LEU A 194 0.64 17.41 6.96
C LEU A 194 0.96 15.95 6.57
N PHE A 195 -0.07 15.14 6.43
CA PHE A 195 0.09 13.73 6.12
C PHE A 195 -0.98 13.27 5.13
N GLN A 196 -0.55 12.73 4.02
CA GLN A 196 -1.42 12.33 2.92
C GLN A 196 -1.61 10.81 2.90
N PHE A 197 -2.83 10.35 2.66
CA PHE A 197 -3.18 8.96 2.35
C PHE A 197 -3.54 8.81 0.87
N ILE A 198 -3.84 7.60 0.45
CA ILE A 198 -4.47 7.28 -0.84
C ILE A 198 -5.56 6.23 -0.64
N HIS A 199 -6.74 6.46 -1.20
CA HIS A 199 -7.79 5.45 -1.23
C HIS A 199 -7.42 4.33 -2.19
N ILE A 200 -7.75 3.10 -1.84
CA ILE A 200 -7.43 1.94 -2.69
C ILE A 200 -8.08 2.06 -4.08
N ASP A 201 -9.30 2.56 -4.18
CA ASP A 201 -10.00 2.71 -5.45
C ASP A 201 -9.33 3.78 -6.33
N ASP A 202 -8.85 4.89 -5.76
CA ASP A 202 -8.12 5.94 -6.50
C ASP A 202 -6.76 5.42 -7.01
N LEU A 203 -6.07 4.61 -6.21
CA LEU A 203 -4.84 3.93 -6.66
C LEU A 203 -5.12 2.98 -7.82
N VAL A 204 -6.19 2.20 -7.74
CA VAL A 204 -6.60 1.26 -8.79
C VAL A 204 -6.89 1.99 -10.10
N GLU A 205 -7.67 3.07 -10.06
CA GLU A 205 -7.96 3.87 -11.25
C GLU A 205 -6.68 4.45 -11.87
N SER A 206 -5.75 4.98 -11.07
CA SER A 206 -4.48 5.51 -11.60
C SER A 206 -3.64 4.44 -12.29
N SER A 207 -3.61 3.22 -11.73
CA SER A 207 -2.88 2.07 -12.31
C SER A 207 -3.51 1.61 -13.62
N ILE A 208 -4.85 1.53 -13.68
CA ILE A 208 -5.58 1.14 -14.89
C ILE A 208 -5.41 2.21 -15.97
N ASN A 209 -5.58 3.48 -15.64
CA ASN A 209 -5.43 4.58 -16.60
C ASN A 209 -4.02 4.60 -17.20
N ALA A 210 -2.97 4.42 -16.40
CA ALA A 210 -1.59 4.35 -16.90
C ALA A 210 -1.41 3.24 -17.94
N CYS A 211 -2.03 2.07 -17.73
CA CYS A 211 -2.00 0.94 -18.65
C CYS A 211 -2.80 1.22 -19.94
N VAL A 212 -4.10 1.51 -19.80
CA VAL A 212 -4.99 1.59 -20.96
C VAL A 212 -4.74 2.82 -21.85
N MET A 213 -4.22 3.91 -21.25
CA MET A 213 -3.78 5.09 -21.99
C MET A 213 -2.35 4.96 -22.52
N GLU A 214 -1.66 3.87 -22.22
CA GLU A 214 -0.27 3.59 -22.65
C GLU A 214 0.67 4.77 -22.36
N LYS A 215 0.65 5.29 -21.10
CA LYS A 215 1.41 6.47 -20.68
C LYS A 215 2.68 6.08 -19.89
N PRO A 216 3.85 5.96 -20.55
CA PRO A 216 5.09 5.78 -19.81
C PRO A 216 5.36 6.96 -18.89
N GLY A 217 5.78 6.68 -17.65
CA GLY A 217 6.08 7.77 -16.73
C GLY A 217 6.13 7.38 -15.27
N ILE A 218 6.45 8.39 -14.46
CA ILE A 218 6.50 8.32 -13.01
C ILE A 218 5.27 9.07 -12.48
N PHE A 219 4.46 8.40 -11.66
CA PHE A 219 3.18 8.91 -11.19
C PHE A 219 3.07 8.77 -9.67
N ASN A 220 3.19 9.90 -8.97
CA ASN A 220 2.91 9.97 -7.55
C ASN A 220 1.40 10.06 -7.34
N VAL A 221 0.85 9.26 -6.42
CA VAL A 221 -0.61 9.23 -6.16
C VAL A 221 -0.91 9.36 -4.66
N GLY A 222 -1.85 10.24 -4.35
CA GLY A 222 -2.32 10.57 -3.00
C GLY A 222 -3.66 11.28 -3.07
N ALA A 223 -4.31 11.49 -1.92
CA ALA A 223 -5.51 12.32 -1.84
C ALA A 223 -5.20 13.76 -2.24
N GLU A 224 -6.13 14.44 -2.87
CA GLU A 224 -5.99 15.88 -3.17
C GLU A 224 -6.26 16.72 -1.93
N GLU A 225 -7.27 16.34 -1.14
CA GLU A 225 -7.63 17.01 0.10
C GLU A 225 -7.10 16.22 1.30
N PHE A 226 -6.18 16.82 2.05
CA PHE A 226 -5.61 16.25 3.26
C PHE A 226 -5.24 17.34 4.27
N GLY A 227 -5.23 16.98 5.53
CA GLY A 227 -4.94 17.87 6.65
C GLY A 227 -3.72 17.46 7.45
N THR A 228 -3.66 17.91 8.70
CA THR A 228 -2.68 17.44 9.66
C THR A 228 -3.08 16.05 10.16
N LEU A 229 -2.09 15.25 10.56
CA LEU A 229 -2.37 13.91 11.12
C LEU A 229 -3.33 14.00 12.32
N ARG A 230 -3.21 15.04 13.14
CA ARG A 230 -4.11 15.27 14.29
C ARG A 230 -5.53 15.55 13.86
N ASP A 231 -5.73 16.46 12.91
CA ASP A 231 -7.08 16.86 12.46
C ASP A 231 -7.81 15.68 11.82
N ASP A 232 -7.10 14.89 11.00
CA ASP A 232 -7.66 13.68 10.40
C ASP A 232 -8.11 12.66 11.46
N LEU A 233 -7.27 12.42 12.49
CA LEU A 233 -7.61 11.50 13.58
C LEU A 233 -8.74 12.02 14.46
N VAL A 234 -8.79 13.33 14.76
CA VAL A 234 -9.89 13.95 15.50
C VAL A 234 -11.20 13.83 14.72
N SER A 235 -11.17 14.09 13.42
CA SER A 235 -12.34 13.94 12.54
C SER A 235 -12.85 12.50 12.51
N LEU A 236 -11.93 11.51 12.44
CA LEU A 236 -12.28 10.10 12.51
C LEU A 236 -12.93 9.73 13.86
N ILE A 237 -12.39 10.23 14.98
CA ILE A 237 -12.95 10.01 16.32
C ILE A 237 -14.36 10.62 16.45
N GLN A 238 -14.58 11.81 15.89
CA GLN A 238 -15.89 12.46 15.85
C GLN A 238 -16.89 11.65 14.99
N HIS A 239 -16.48 11.19 13.81
CA HIS A 239 -17.28 10.33 12.95
C HIS A 239 -17.70 9.04 13.69
N ALA A 240 -16.75 8.40 14.36
CA ALA A 240 -16.98 7.19 15.17
C ALA A 240 -17.85 7.42 16.42
N LYS A 241 -18.18 8.69 16.76
CA LYS A 241 -18.85 9.08 18.02
C LYS A 241 -18.13 8.51 19.26
N SER A 242 -16.79 8.40 19.17
CA SER A 242 -15.96 7.86 20.23
C SER A 242 -15.57 8.94 21.25
N ARG A 243 -15.29 8.50 22.48
CA ARG A 243 -14.74 9.35 23.55
C ARG A 243 -13.22 9.40 23.55
N SER A 244 -12.58 8.71 22.59
CA SER A 244 -11.13 8.68 22.44
C SER A 244 -10.56 10.10 22.27
N LYS A 245 -9.33 10.30 22.73
CA LYS A 245 -8.56 11.54 22.52
C LYS A 245 -7.28 11.24 21.77
N VAL A 246 -6.79 12.20 21.01
CA VAL A 246 -5.46 12.13 20.40
C VAL A 246 -4.43 12.71 21.36
N ILE A 247 -3.51 11.88 21.85
CA ILE A 247 -2.49 12.24 22.82
C ILE A 247 -1.12 12.24 22.14
N GLY A 248 -0.47 13.41 22.10
CA GLY A 248 0.87 13.57 21.58
C GLY A 248 1.93 13.11 22.59
N LEU A 249 2.90 12.33 22.13
CA LEU A 249 4.02 11.86 22.93
C LEU A 249 5.32 12.57 22.53
N PRO A 250 6.26 12.82 23.46
CA PRO A 250 7.54 13.45 23.15
C PRO A 250 8.33 12.64 22.11
N VAL A 251 8.71 13.28 21.00
CA VAL A 251 9.30 12.60 19.82
C VAL A 251 10.52 11.76 20.17
N SER A 252 11.55 12.37 20.79
CA SER A 252 12.83 11.70 21.05
C SER A 252 12.69 10.50 21.98
N LEU A 253 11.91 10.66 23.06
CA LEU A 253 11.67 9.59 24.02
C LEU A 253 10.91 8.42 23.39
N THR A 254 9.82 8.74 22.68
CA THR A 254 8.98 7.74 22.02
C THR A 254 9.73 6.94 20.98
N ILE A 255 10.51 7.61 20.11
CA ILE A 255 11.34 6.93 19.11
C ILE A 255 12.38 6.02 19.77
N THR A 256 13.02 6.46 20.86
CA THR A 256 13.99 5.65 21.58
C THR A 256 13.36 4.38 22.15
N ILE A 257 12.19 4.51 22.80
CA ILE A 257 11.45 3.36 23.35
C ILE A 257 11.05 2.40 22.22
N LEU A 258 10.49 2.91 21.12
CA LEU A 258 10.06 2.06 19.99
C LEU A 258 11.24 1.35 19.31
N ARG A 259 12.41 1.98 19.21
CA ARG A 259 13.64 1.33 18.73
C ARG A 259 14.08 0.18 19.62
N ILE A 260 14.08 0.37 20.94
CA ILE A 260 14.41 -0.70 21.90
C ILE A 260 13.40 -1.85 21.77
N MET A 261 12.11 -1.54 21.70
CA MET A 261 11.06 -2.56 21.52
C MET A 261 11.21 -3.31 20.19
N ASP A 262 11.61 -2.64 19.12
CA ASP A 262 11.83 -3.28 17.81
C ASP A 262 13.03 -4.23 17.84
N ILE A 263 14.15 -3.82 18.47
CA ILE A 263 15.33 -4.68 18.69
C ILE A 263 14.94 -5.94 19.49
N LEU A 264 14.11 -5.79 20.52
CA LEU A 264 13.60 -6.88 21.34
C LEU A 264 12.48 -7.70 20.66
N LYS A 265 12.07 -7.33 19.43
CA LYS A 265 10.97 -7.94 18.68
C LYS A 265 9.61 -7.85 19.39
N LEU A 266 9.44 -6.86 20.27
CA LEU A 266 8.23 -6.63 21.03
C LEU A 266 7.27 -5.62 20.34
N SER A 267 7.79 -4.79 19.41
CA SER A 267 6.97 -3.84 18.68
C SER A 267 6.32 -4.47 17.44
N PRO A 268 5.01 -4.28 17.22
CA PRO A 268 4.36 -4.62 15.96
C PRO A 268 4.66 -3.58 14.86
N LEU A 269 5.14 -2.38 15.25
CA LEU A 269 5.47 -1.29 14.34
C LEU A 269 6.90 -1.44 13.85
N GLY A 270 7.10 -1.38 12.54
CA GLY A 270 8.43 -1.31 11.94
C GLY A 270 9.00 0.11 11.93
N PRO A 271 10.31 0.27 11.63
CA PRO A 271 11.01 1.56 11.61
C PRO A 271 10.31 2.64 10.77
N TRP A 272 9.73 2.25 9.63
CA TRP A 272 8.95 3.15 8.79
C TRP A 272 7.90 3.93 9.58
N HIS A 273 7.09 3.24 10.39
CA HIS A 273 5.97 3.84 11.09
C HIS A 273 6.41 4.90 12.11
N TYR A 274 7.36 4.56 12.98
CA TYR A 274 7.75 5.47 14.06
C TYR A 274 8.76 6.55 13.63
N LEU A 275 9.40 6.39 12.48
CA LEU A 275 10.31 7.41 11.94
C LEU A 275 9.61 8.42 11.02
N THR A 276 8.52 8.05 10.35
CA THR A 276 7.91 8.91 9.31
C THR A 276 6.62 9.58 9.73
N TYR A 277 5.76 8.95 10.55
CA TYR A 277 4.43 9.47 10.83
C TYR A 277 4.37 10.81 11.60
N HIS A 278 5.47 11.24 12.22
CA HIS A 278 5.57 12.53 12.89
C HIS A 278 6.20 13.63 12.01
N LYS A 279 6.45 13.35 10.74
CA LYS A 279 7.03 14.28 9.77
C LYS A 279 6.02 14.61 8.66
N PRO A 280 6.09 15.81 8.07
CA PRO A 280 5.31 16.11 6.87
C PRO A 280 5.66 15.12 5.76
N PHE A 281 4.63 14.56 5.13
CA PHE A 281 4.85 13.61 4.06
C PHE A 281 3.66 13.58 3.09
N TYR A 282 3.79 14.31 1.99
CA TYR A 282 2.77 14.38 0.93
C TYR A 282 3.40 14.59 -0.44
N PHE A 283 2.70 14.16 -1.47
CA PHE A 283 3.10 14.23 -2.87
C PHE A 283 2.52 15.42 -3.59
N ASP A 284 3.27 15.94 -4.56
CA ASP A 284 2.69 16.63 -5.71
C ASP A 284 2.08 15.58 -6.65
N ILE A 285 0.79 15.73 -6.95
CA ILE A 285 0.03 14.82 -7.80
C ILE A 285 -0.43 15.47 -9.12
N GLU A 286 -0.10 16.73 -9.37
CA GLU A 286 -0.59 17.49 -10.52
C GLU A 286 -0.19 16.85 -11.86
N LYS A 287 1.04 16.34 -11.98
CA LYS A 287 1.48 15.62 -13.16
C LYS A 287 0.64 14.38 -13.42
N THR A 288 0.37 13.59 -12.36
CA THR A 288 -0.45 12.39 -12.45
C THR A 288 -1.86 12.73 -12.91
N LYS A 289 -2.50 13.74 -12.31
CA LYS A 289 -3.84 14.21 -12.68
C LYS A 289 -3.92 14.55 -14.16
N LYS A 290 -2.97 15.33 -14.66
CA LYS A 290 -2.95 15.79 -16.06
C LYS A 290 -2.65 14.67 -17.04
N THR A 291 -1.65 13.83 -16.75
CA THR A 291 -1.16 12.82 -17.70
C THR A 291 -2.09 11.62 -17.80
N LEU A 292 -2.65 11.18 -16.68
CA LEU A 292 -3.53 10.03 -16.62
C LEU A 292 -5.01 10.38 -16.65
N GLU A 293 -5.37 11.66 -16.84
CA GLU A 293 -6.76 12.15 -16.75
C GLU A 293 -7.44 11.62 -15.47
N TRP A 294 -6.67 11.61 -14.38
CA TRP A 294 -7.04 10.99 -13.12
C TRP A 294 -7.33 12.06 -12.07
N GLN A 295 -8.41 11.86 -11.33
CA GLN A 295 -8.80 12.71 -10.23
C GLN A 295 -9.07 11.84 -8.99
N PRO A 296 -8.34 12.02 -7.86
CA PRO A 296 -8.66 11.32 -6.64
C PRO A 296 -10.03 11.77 -6.13
N LYS A 297 -10.84 10.81 -5.70
CA LYS A 297 -12.24 11.03 -5.32
C LYS A 297 -12.42 11.18 -3.82
N TYR A 298 -11.44 10.75 -3.04
CA TYR A 298 -11.55 10.67 -1.59
C TYR A 298 -10.54 11.60 -0.93
N SER A 299 -11.05 12.47 -0.03
CA SER A 299 -10.22 13.20 0.94
C SER A 299 -9.64 12.25 2.00
N ASN A 300 -8.61 12.67 2.73
CA ASN A 300 -8.06 11.90 3.85
C ASN A 300 -9.14 11.49 4.86
N ILE A 301 -10.07 12.38 5.15
CA ILE A 301 -11.16 12.12 6.11
C ILE A 301 -12.07 11.02 5.57
N GLU A 302 -12.49 11.10 4.32
CA GLU A 302 -13.33 10.08 3.69
C GLU A 302 -12.62 8.73 3.59
N ILE A 303 -11.31 8.72 3.31
CA ILE A 303 -10.47 7.52 3.29
C ILE A 303 -10.51 6.82 4.66
N LEU A 304 -10.30 7.57 5.74
CA LEU A 304 -10.26 7.01 7.09
C LEU A 304 -11.65 6.58 7.57
N THR A 305 -12.68 7.40 7.34
CA THR A 305 -14.04 7.12 7.80
C THR A 305 -14.68 5.94 7.08
N THR A 306 -14.51 5.85 5.75
CA THR A 306 -15.03 4.70 4.97
C THR A 306 -14.34 3.38 5.34
N ALA A 307 -13.03 3.43 5.63
CA ALA A 307 -12.29 2.26 6.10
C ALA A 307 -12.71 1.85 7.51
N TYR A 308 -12.97 2.82 8.40
CA TYR A 308 -13.47 2.57 9.74
C TYR A 308 -14.88 1.95 9.72
N ASP A 309 -15.79 2.50 8.94
CA ASP A 309 -17.17 1.98 8.83
C ASP A 309 -17.16 0.54 8.30
N TRP A 310 -16.30 0.25 7.31
CA TRP A 310 -16.10 -1.10 6.83
C TRP A 310 -15.55 -2.01 7.94
N TYR A 311 -14.55 -1.55 8.71
CA TYR A 311 -13.99 -2.31 9.82
C TYR A 311 -15.04 -2.65 10.87
N VAL A 312 -15.82 -1.68 11.34
CA VAL A 312 -16.87 -1.90 12.35
C VAL A 312 -17.93 -2.89 11.85
N LYS A 313 -18.33 -2.78 10.59
CA LYS A 313 -19.33 -3.68 9.99
C LYS A 313 -18.85 -5.14 9.93
N ASN A 314 -17.54 -5.36 9.76
CA ASN A 314 -16.97 -6.70 9.52
C ASN A 314 -16.12 -7.22 10.71
N MET A 315 -16.04 -6.47 11.83
CA MET A 315 -15.12 -6.79 12.93
C MET A 315 -15.36 -8.17 13.57
N ASP A 316 -16.60 -8.65 13.58
CA ASP A 316 -16.92 -9.95 14.17
C ASP A 316 -16.41 -11.09 13.29
N ASP A 317 -16.43 -10.95 11.98
CA ASP A 317 -15.86 -11.94 11.05
C ASP A 317 -14.36 -12.15 11.29
N PHE A 318 -13.63 -11.11 11.68
CA PHE A 318 -12.20 -11.21 11.99
C PHE A 318 -11.92 -11.83 13.36
N LYS A 319 -12.79 -11.60 14.34
CA LYS A 319 -12.65 -12.20 15.69
C LYS A 319 -12.88 -13.71 15.67
N PHE A 320 -13.76 -14.20 14.81
CA PHE A 320 -14.14 -15.61 14.74
C PHE A 320 -13.37 -16.41 13.69
N SER A 321 -12.80 -15.79 12.67
CA SER A 321 -11.97 -16.49 11.69
C SER A 321 -10.55 -16.68 12.18
N SER A 322 -10.35 -17.62 13.08
CA SER A 322 -9.02 -18.12 13.50
C SER A 322 -8.25 -18.86 12.38
N GLY A 323 -8.82 -18.96 11.19
CA GLY A 323 -8.23 -19.56 10.00
C GLY A 323 -8.06 -18.53 8.88
N ASN A 324 -6.84 -18.12 8.63
CA ASN A 324 -6.44 -17.23 7.54
C ASN A 324 -6.92 -17.72 6.16
N LYS A 325 -8.02 -17.19 5.67
CA LYS A 325 -8.49 -17.44 4.30
C LYS A 325 -7.75 -16.59 3.25
N SER A 326 -6.97 -15.58 3.68
CA SER A 326 -6.21 -14.69 2.80
C SER A 326 -4.70 -14.82 3.02
N GLY A 327 -3.92 -15.00 1.95
CA GLY A 327 -2.45 -14.97 1.98
C GLY A 327 -1.87 -13.56 2.17
N SER A 328 -2.65 -12.52 1.86
CA SER A 328 -2.21 -11.13 1.96
C SER A 328 -2.00 -10.67 3.40
N MET A 329 -0.77 -10.20 3.72
CA MET A 329 -0.47 -9.64 5.04
C MET A 329 -1.27 -8.36 5.35
N HIS A 330 -1.74 -7.65 4.33
CA HIS A 330 -2.57 -6.46 4.51
C HIS A 330 -3.98 -6.77 5.00
N ARG A 331 -4.44 -7.99 4.81
CA ARG A 331 -5.74 -8.49 5.27
C ARG A 331 -5.65 -9.35 6.53
N LYS A 332 -4.44 -9.56 7.08
CA LYS A 332 -4.24 -10.35 8.30
C LYS A 332 -4.32 -9.47 9.54
N PRO A 333 -5.06 -9.88 10.58
CA PRO A 333 -5.05 -9.21 11.87
C PRO A 333 -3.66 -9.31 12.51
N LEU A 334 -3.26 -8.25 13.22
CA LEU A 334 -1.99 -8.23 13.94
C LEU A 334 -2.10 -8.96 15.29
N LYS A 335 -0.99 -9.58 15.71
CA LYS A 335 -0.87 -10.12 17.06
C LYS A 335 -0.83 -8.98 18.08
N LYS A 336 -1.79 -8.94 19.00
CA LYS A 336 -2.06 -7.77 19.86
C LYS A 336 -1.23 -7.70 21.14
N GLY A 337 -0.57 -8.75 21.60
CA GLY A 337 0.34 -8.81 22.73
C GLY A 337 0.39 -7.58 23.65
N LEU A 338 1.53 -6.87 23.66
CA LEU A 338 1.73 -5.63 24.42
C LEU A 338 0.79 -4.48 24.04
N LEU A 339 0.17 -4.50 22.86
CA LEU A 339 -0.79 -3.47 22.45
C LEU A 339 -2.05 -3.47 23.32
N ASN A 340 -2.47 -4.64 23.82
CA ASN A 340 -3.62 -4.72 24.75
C ASN A 340 -3.29 -4.04 26.07
N LEU A 341 -2.06 -4.14 26.56
CA LEU A 341 -1.61 -3.43 27.75
C LEU A 341 -1.56 -1.91 27.51
N ALA A 342 -0.99 -1.50 26.36
CA ALA A 342 -0.96 -0.08 25.98
C ALA A 342 -2.36 0.50 25.82
N LYS A 343 -3.32 -0.27 25.26
CA LYS A 343 -4.73 0.11 25.17
C LYS A 343 -5.39 0.30 26.54
N LEU A 344 -5.09 -0.59 27.51
CA LEU A 344 -5.61 -0.45 28.87
C LEU A 344 -5.05 0.81 29.54
N ILE A 345 -3.76 1.06 29.41
CA ILE A 345 -3.08 2.26 29.94
C ILE A 345 -3.67 3.52 29.29
N SER A 346 -3.96 3.50 27.98
CA SER A 346 -4.50 4.68 27.28
C SER A 346 -5.84 5.17 27.83
N ARG A 347 -6.62 4.29 28.46
CA ARG A 347 -7.91 4.62 29.08
C ARG A 347 -7.78 5.35 30.42
N LEU A 348 -6.57 5.43 30.98
CA LEU A 348 -6.32 6.08 32.27
C LEU A 348 -6.06 7.60 32.12
N PHE A 349 -5.86 8.07 30.89
CA PHE A 349 -5.64 9.48 30.52
C PHE A 349 -6.88 10.06 29.80
#